data_c2174b07c6ff85524c0bdbffd39949d7
#
_entry.id   c2174b07c6ff85524c0bdbffd39949d7
#
_cell.length_a   1.000
_cell.length_b   1.000
_cell.length_c   1.000
_cell.angle_alpha   90.00
_cell.angle_beta   90.00
_cell.angle_gamma   90.00
#
_symmetry.space_group_name_H-M   'P 1'
#
loop_
_entity.id
_entity.type
_entity.pdbx_description
1 polymer ?
#
loop_
_entity_poly.entity_id
_entity_poly.type
_entity_poly.pdbx_seq_one_letter_code
_entity_poly.pdbx_strand_id
1 'polypeptide(L)'
;NMHPLIGAGGHCVYNPEPLADIVDFFALGDGEEVVSDITEVMHRFKSSEGILDNRQELLFELSKIEGVYVPSMYTATYDMNGAQTLKPINDEVPKLIEKRTIVDLEEWPYPKEQLVPITEVVHDRLNVEVFRGCTRGCRFCQAGMITRPVRERSDEQVRTMIQSGLKRTGYDEVALPSLSTADYSGIKDVVEETIADPVNCGQVSISLPSLRVDAFTVDIAASIQNARRTGLTFAPEAGTWRMRQVINKLIREEDLYGAVESAFSQGWRRMKLYFLIGLPTETDEDTLGIARMAANCVAIGKRYTSAASVTVSVGGFVPKPFTPFQWFGQNTLEELNRKVHMLKDEVRKTKGVKLKWHDPKATLVEGILSRGDRRLGEVLKRVWSSGGTFQEWSEYFDLDLWLSAMEKEDLNYEWFAYRHRNVEEPLPWDHLDAGLYKDFLWQEWRDALEEKGLEDCRWTPCYDCGACTGYGLDHVVASTSPPVGGSQGTWQDLDNGNFAPQLLQISSNCLLYTSDAADEE
;
A
#
# COMPACT_ATOMS: atom_id res chain seq x y z
N ASN A 1 -17.36 -32.98 -1.28
CA ASN A 1 -17.22 -31.82 -2.16
C ASN A 1 -16.04 -32.01 -3.09
N MET A 2 -16.28 -32.10 -4.39
CA MET A 2 -15.23 -32.30 -5.42
C MET A 2 -14.63 -30.97 -5.92
N HIS A 3 -14.93 -29.85 -5.28
CA HIS A 3 -14.36 -28.56 -5.66
C HIS A 3 -12.96 -28.39 -5.08
N PRO A 4 -12.04 -27.74 -5.80
CA PRO A 4 -10.72 -27.40 -5.27
C PRO A 4 -10.85 -26.48 -4.06
N LEU A 5 -9.82 -26.43 -3.22
CA LEU A 5 -9.72 -25.41 -2.17
C LEU A 5 -9.41 -24.06 -2.81
N ILE A 6 -10.03 -23.03 -2.28
CA ILE A 6 -9.80 -21.63 -2.66
C ILE A 6 -9.02 -20.98 -1.52
N GLY A 7 -7.78 -20.64 -1.76
CA GLY A 7 -6.94 -19.88 -0.85
C GLY A 7 -6.74 -18.46 -1.33
N ALA A 8 -6.63 -17.50 -0.41
CA ALA A 8 -6.31 -16.11 -0.71
C ALA A 8 -5.16 -15.61 0.16
N GLY A 9 -4.36 -14.67 -0.38
CA GLY A 9 -3.26 -14.02 0.31
C GLY A 9 -3.09 -12.58 -0.16
N GLY A 10 -2.08 -11.89 0.35
CA GLY A 10 -1.79 -10.50 0.01
C GLY A 10 -2.48 -9.49 0.93
N HIS A 11 -2.34 -8.19 0.63
CA HIS A 11 -2.74 -7.13 1.56
C HIS A 11 -4.25 -7.02 1.83
N CYS A 12 -5.08 -7.40 0.88
CA CYS A 12 -6.54 -7.32 1.04
C CYS A 12 -7.10 -8.34 2.04
N VAL A 13 -6.35 -9.38 2.39
CA VAL A 13 -6.79 -10.42 3.34
C VAL A 13 -6.80 -9.96 4.80
N TYR A 14 -6.36 -8.75 5.09
CA TYR A 14 -6.45 -8.15 6.43
C TYR A 14 -7.87 -7.66 6.81
N ASN A 15 -8.84 -7.78 5.91
CA ASN A 15 -10.26 -7.92 6.22
C ASN A 15 -10.84 -9.03 5.35
N PRO A 16 -10.77 -10.30 5.80
CA PRO A 16 -11.22 -11.45 5.01
C PRO A 16 -12.73 -11.65 5.05
N GLU A 17 -13.42 -11.02 6.01
CA GLU A 17 -14.78 -11.35 6.37
C GLU A 17 -15.79 -11.19 5.22
N PRO A 18 -15.73 -10.18 4.33
CA PRO A 18 -16.62 -10.12 3.17
C PRO A 18 -16.52 -11.34 2.23
N LEU A 19 -15.38 -12.06 2.26
CA LEU A 19 -15.12 -13.22 1.42
C LEU A 19 -15.16 -14.55 2.20
N ALA A 20 -15.47 -14.53 3.48
CA ALA A 20 -15.38 -15.69 4.37
C ALA A 20 -16.23 -16.89 3.95
N ASP A 21 -17.33 -16.67 3.23
CA ASP A 21 -18.21 -17.74 2.71
C ASP A 21 -17.79 -18.27 1.33
N ILE A 22 -16.78 -17.64 0.69
CA ILE A 22 -16.35 -17.95 -0.68
C ILE A 22 -14.96 -18.56 -0.69
N VAL A 23 -14.09 -18.10 0.20
CA VAL A 23 -12.69 -18.52 0.32
C VAL A 23 -12.55 -19.53 1.46
N ASP A 24 -11.86 -20.64 1.24
CA ASP A 24 -11.66 -21.70 2.23
C ASP A 24 -10.64 -21.31 3.31
N PHE A 25 -9.57 -20.63 2.91
CA PHE A 25 -8.55 -20.15 3.84
C PHE A 25 -7.86 -18.90 3.34
N PHE A 26 -7.36 -18.10 4.26
CA PHE A 26 -6.57 -16.89 4.01
C PHE A 26 -5.19 -17.04 4.63
N ALA A 27 -4.14 -16.64 3.90
CA ALA A 27 -2.78 -16.59 4.40
C ALA A 27 -2.36 -15.13 4.64
N LEU A 28 -1.99 -14.82 5.88
CA LEU A 28 -1.60 -13.48 6.32
C LEU A 28 -0.08 -13.35 6.41
N GLY A 29 0.45 -12.25 5.94
CA GLY A 29 1.87 -11.94 6.00
C GLY A 29 2.67 -12.44 4.81
N ASP A 30 3.92 -12.79 5.06
CA ASP A 30 4.88 -13.24 4.04
C ASP A 30 4.57 -14.66 3.58
N GLY A 31 4.62 -14.88 2.28
CA GLY A 31 4.17 -16.13 1.66
C GLY A 31 5.20 -17.25 1.64
N GLU A 32 6.47 -16.94 1.79
CA GLU A 32 7.59 -17.85 1.52
C GLU A 32 7.55 -19.12 2.36
N GLU A 33 7.32 -18.99 3.67
CA GLU A 33 7.22 -20.15 4.59
C GLU A 33 5.81 -20.76 4.57
N VAL A 34 4.78 -19.93 4.68
CA VAL A 34 3.40 -20.38 4.83
C VAL A 34 2.93 -21.23 3.65
N VAL A 35 3.41 -20.93 2.43
CA VAL A 35 3.10 -21.75 1.24
C VAL A 35 3.65 -23.19 1.39
N SER A 36 4.85 -23.33 1.95
CA SER A 36 5.45 -24.64 2.21
C SER A 36 4.64 -25.43 3.25
N ASP A 37 4.27 -24.78 4.36
CA ASP A 37 3.47 -25.38 5.42
C ASP A 37 2.09 -25.83 4.92
N ILE A 38 1.40 -24.97 4.16
CA ILE A 38 0.11 -25.30 3.52
C ILE A 38 0.26 -26.48 2.57
N THR A 39 1.31 -26.47 1.74
CA THR A 39 1.55 -27.52 0.75
C THR A 39 1.84 -28.85 1.43
N GLU A 40 2.59 -28.86 2.53
CA GLU A 40 2.88 -30.07 3.32
C GLU A 40 1.59 -30.66 3.92
N VAL A 41 0.75 -29.83 4.53
CA VAL A 41 -0.55 -30.27 5.04
C VAL A 41 -1.41 -30.84 3.91
N MET A 42 -1.55 -30.11 2.80
CA MET A 42 -2.32 -30.58 1.64
C MET A 42 -1.79 -31.92 1.09
N HIS A 43 -0.46 -32.09 1.08
CA HIS A 43 0.15 -33.34 0.60
C HIS A 43 -0.25 -34.56 1.46
N ARG A 44 -0.37 -34.40 2.77
CA ARG A 44 -0.81 -35.46 3.69
C ARG A 44 -2.25 -35.92 3.41
N PHE A 45 -3.11 -35.05 2.92
CA PHE A 45 -4.52 -35.33 2.60
C PHE A 45 -4.76 -35.65 1.13
N LYS A 46 -3.71 -35.73 0.32
CA LYS A 46 -3.83 -36.08 -1.10
C LYS A 46 -3.76 -37.60 -1.29
N SER A 47 -4.83 -38.19 -1.82
CA SER A 47 -4.85 -39.63 -2.16
C SER A 47 -3.88 -39.96 -3.31
N SER A 48 -3.66 -41.26 -3.55
CA SER A 48 -2.87 -41.77 -4.68
C SER A 48 -3.44 -41.36 -6.05
N GLU A 49 -4.73 -41.02 -6.11
CA GLU A 49 -5.43 -40.55 -7.30
C GLU A 49 -5.40 -39.02 -7.42
N GLY A 50 -4.76 -38.29 -6.47
CA GLY A 50 -4.65 -36.84 -6.46
C GLY A 50 -5.87 -36.10 -5.91
N ILE A 51 -6.84 -36.83 -5.33
CA ILE A 51 -8.04 -36.27 -4.73
C ILE A 51 -7.76 -35.93 -3.27
N LEU A 52 -8.26 -34.79 -2.80
CA LEU A 52 -8.18 -34.38 -1.40
C LEU A 52 -9.27 -35.11 -0.60
N ASP A 53 -8.83 -35.95 0.33
CA ASP A 53 -9.70 -36.66 1.25
C ASP A 53 -10.04 -35.79 2.47
N ASN A 54 -11.22 -36.05 3.06
CA ASN A 54 -11.67 -35.42 4.31
C ASN A 54 -11.44 -33.89 4.39
N ARG A 55 -12.13 -33.14 3.55
CA ARG A 55 -12.00 -31.66 3.46
C ARG A 55 -12.13 -30.93 4.81
N GLN A 56 -12.99 -31.41 5.70
CA GLN A 56 -13.18 -30.74 7.01
C GLN A 56 -11.95 -30.89 7.91
N GLU A 57 -11.37 -32.08 7.95
CA GLU A 57 -10.15 -32.34 8.71
C GLU A 57 -8.95 -31.61 8.11
N LEU A 58 -8.86 -31.57 6.78
CA LEU A 58 -7.86 -30.77 6.08
C LEU A 58 -7.95 -29.28 6.44
N LEU A 59 -9.15 -28.69 6.42
CA LEU A 59 -9.35 -27.29 6.80
C LEU A 59 -9.03 -27.06 8.28
N PHE A 60 -9.34 -28.02 9.14
CA PHE A 60 -8.98 -27.95 10.55
C PHE A 60 -7.46 -27.98 10.75
N GLU A 61 -6.74 -28.84 10.04
CA GLU A 61 -5.27 -28.88 10.10
C GLU A 61 -4.64 -27.61 9.51
N LEU A 62 -5.21 -27.06 8.43
CA LEU A 62 -4.77 -25.79 7.88
C LEU A 62 -4.94 -24.64 8.89
N SER A 63 -6.01 -24.66 9.70
CA SER A 63 -6.25 -23.61 10.70
C SER A 63 -5.23 -23.58 11.85
N LYS A 64 -4.40 -24.62 12.00
CA LYS A 64 -3.33 -24.70 12.99
C LYS A 64 -2.01 -24.08 12.51
N ILE A 65 -1.91 -23.78 11.21
CA ILE A 65 -0.72 -23.15 10.64
C ILE A 65 -0.71 -21.67 11.03
N GLU A 66 0.40 -21.20 11.57
CA GLU A 66 0.59 -19.78 11.87
C GLU A 66 0.40 -18.91 10.61
N GLY A 67 -0.40 -17.86 10.71
CA GLY A 67 -0.75 -16.99 9.59
C GLY A 67 -1.88 -17.50 8.71
N VAL A 68 -2.49 -18.65 9.03
CA VAL A 68 -3.61 -19.18 8.23
C VAL A 68 -4.93 -19.02 8.97
N TYR A 69 -5.82 -18.24 8.38
CA TYR A 69 -7.20 -18.09 8.83
C TYR A 69 -8.14 -18.94 7.99
N VAL A 70 -8.93 -19.81 8.65
CA VAL A 70 -9.93 -20.67 8.00
C VAL A 70 -11.32 -20.25 8.49
N PRO A 71 -12.13 -19.51 7.70
CA PRO A 71 -13.39 -18.91 8.15
C PRO A 71 -14.41 -19.92 8.69
N SER A 72 -14.45 -21.13 8.14
CA SER A 72 -15.37 -22.19 8.57
C SER A 72 -15.10 -22.71 9.98
N MET A 73 -13.94 -22.41 10.57
CA MET A 73 -13.57 -22.74 11.94
C MET A 73 -14.03 -21.69 12.95
N TYR A 74 -14.78 -20.66 12.53
CA TYR A 74 -15.26 -19.59 13.40
C TYR A 74 -16.74 -19.33 13.19
N THR A 75 -17.45 -19.10 14.30
CA THR A 75 -18.86 -18.66 14.30
C THR A 75 -18.91 -17.15 14.47
N ALA A 76 -19.59 -16.48 13.53
CA ALA A 76 -19.85 -15.04 13.63
C ALA A 76 -21.11 -14.79 14.49
N THR A 77 -21.02 -13.84 15.42
CA THR A 77 -22.13 -13.33 16.20
C THR A 77 -22.17 -11.81 16.09
N TYR A 78 -23.34 -11.24 16.20
CA TYR A 78 -23.56 -9.80 16.08
C TYR A 78 -24.21 -9.26 17.36
N ASP A 79 -23.73 -8.14 17.85
CA ASP A 79 -24.33 -7.44 18.99
C ASP A 79 -25.60 -6.66 18.58
N MET A 80 -26.24 -5.98 19.53
CA MET A 80 -27.44 -5.18 19.28
C MET A 80 -27.19 -3.99 18.34
N ASN A 81 -25.95 -3.55 18.18
CA ASN A 81 -25.55 -2.47 17.28
C ASN A 81 -25.11 -3.00 15.90
N GLY A 82 -25.09 -4.31 15.73
CA GLY A 82 -24.68 -4.99 14.51
C GLY A 82 -23.16 -5.21 14.36
N ALA A 83 -22.35 -4.95 15.39
CA ALA A 83 -20.93 -5.22 15.36
C ALA A 83 -20.65 -6.73 15.44
N GLN A 84 -19.78 -7.21 14.54
CA GLN A 84 -19.41 -8.62 14.44
C GLN A 84 -18.36 -9.01 15.49
N THR A 85 -18.53 -10.20 16.07
CA THR A 85 -17.50 -10.88 16.85
C THR A 85 -17.38 -12.32 16.37
N LEU A 86 -16.14 -12.81 16.25
CA LEU A 86 -15.86 -14.19 15.86
C LEU A 86 -15.45 -15.03 17.07
N LYS A 87 -15.91 -16.28 17.11
CA LYS A 87 -15.53 -17.26 18.12
C LYS A 87 -15.09 -18.54 17.43
N PRO A 88 -13.92 -19.12 17.79
CA PRO A 88 -13.51 -20.41 17.29
C PRO A 88 -14.51 -21.49 17.69
N ILE A 89 -14.68 -22.50 16.85
CA ILE A 89 -15.65 -23.62 17.10
C ILE A 89 -15.21 -24.54 18.25
N ASN A 90 -13.92 -24.54 18.59
CA ASN A 90 -13.35 -25.29 19.72
C ASN A 90 -12.03 -24.62 20.18
N ASP A 91 -11.45 -25.13 21.26
CA ASP A 91 -10.25 -24.58 21.88
C ASP A 91 -8.93 -24.89 21.13
N GLU A 92 -8.95 -25.79 20.14
CA GLU A 92 -7.78 -26.10 19.31
C GLU A 92 -7.60 -25.12 18.15
N VAL A 93 -8.67 -24.39 17.77
CA VAL A 93 -8.63 -23.35 16.75
C VAL A 93 -8.10 -22.06 17.38
N PRO A 94 -7.09 -21.40 16.81
CA PRO A 94 -6.51 -20.19 17.34
C PRO A 94 -7.55 -19.07 17.51
N LYS A 95 -7.50 -18.34 18.64
CA LYS A 95 -8.38 -17.18 18.86
C LYS A 95 -7.91 -15.95 18.10
N LEU A 96 -6.61 -15.85 17.87
CA LEU A 96 -5.93 -14.76 17.18
C LEU A 96 -5.03 -15.37 16.11
N ILE A 97 -5.09 -14.85 14.91
CA ILE A 97 -4.26 -15.27 13.79
C ILE A 97 -3.15 -14.26 13.62
N GLU A 98 -1.96 -14.63 14.00
CA GLU A 98 -0.76 -13.80 13.85
C GLU A 98 -0.24 -13.88 12.43
N LYS A 99 0.12 -12.74 11.82
CA LYS A 99 0.70 -12.73 10.47
C LYS A 99 2.05 -13.43 10.45
N ARG A 100 2.36 -14.16 9.40
CA ARG A 100 3.70 -14.70 9.16
C ARG A 100 4.65 -13.56 8.74
N THR A 101 5.85 -13.52 9.32
CA THR A 101 6.87 -12.51 8.99
C THR A 101 8.24 -13.18 8.86
N ILE A 102 8.82 -13.17 7.66
CA ILE A 102 10.21 -13.63 7.47
C ILE A 102 11.19 -12.57 7.97
N VAL A 103 12.25 -13.03 8.65
CA VAL A 103 13.25 -12.15 9.28
C VAL A 103 14.27 -11.66 8.26
N ASP A 104 14.80 -12.55 7.44
CA ASP A 104 15.86 -12.25 6.48
C ASP A 104 15.41 -12.56 5.05
N LEU A 105 15.37 -11.52 4.20
CA LEU A 105 15.02 -11.68 2.79
C LEU A 105 16.14 -12.33 1.98
N GLU A 106 17.39 -12.28 2.43
CA GLU A 106 18.53 -12.83 1.70
C GLU A 106 18.56 -14.36 1.72
N GLU A 107 18.04 -14.97 2.78
CA GLU A 107 17.96 -16.41 2.91
C GLU A 107 16.94 -17.06 1.96
N TRP A 108 15.99 -16.25 1.46
CA TRP A 108 14.89 -16.76 0.64
C TRP A 108 15.19 -16.71 -0.85
N PRO A 109 14.88 -17.78 -1.59
CA PRO A 109 15.08 -17.81 -3.02
C PRO A 109 14.21 -16.79 -3.74
N TYR A 110 14.77 -16.15 -4.76
CA TYR A 110 14.04 -15.28 -5.68
C TYR A 110 14.01 -15.93 -7.08
N PRO A 111 13.06 -15.54 -7.97
CA PRO A 111 12.99 -16.07 -9.33
C PRO A 111 14.24 -15.68 -10.12
N LYS A 112 15.17 -16.64 -10.29
CA LYS A 112 16.42 -16.42 -11.06
C LYS A 112 16.17 -16.43 -12.56
N GLU A 113 15.09 -17.06 -12.99
CA GLU A 113 14.68 -17.22 -14.39
C GLU A 113 13.22 -16.76 -14.48
N GLN A 114 13.03 -15.44 -14.56
CA GLN A 114 11.69 -14.87 -14.72
C GLN A 114 11.12 -15.26 -16.08
N LEU A 115 9.83 -15.61 -16.09
CA LEU A 115 9.11 -15.88 -17.34
C LEU A 115 8.93 -14.57 -18.11
N VAL A 116 9.38 -14.55 -19.35
CA VAL A 116 9.18 -13.42 -20.25
C VAL A 116 7.92 -13.68 -21.08
N PRO A 117 6.89 -12.83 -21.00
CA PRO A 117 5.67 -12.98 -21.79
C PRO A 117 5.94 -12.90 -23.28
N ILE A 118 5.20 -13.68 -24.09
CA ILE A 118 5.25 -13.60 -25.56
C ILE A 118 4.31 -12.49 -26.08
N THR A 119 3.34 -12.09 -25.26
CA THR A 119 2.40 -11.01 -25.57
C THR A 119 2.83 -9.72 -24.90
N GLU A 120 2.38 -8.59 -25.45
CA GLU A 120 2.57 -7.28 -24.80
C GLU A 120 1.89 -7.26 -23.43
N VAL A 121 2.62 -6.79 -22.42
CA VAL A 121 2.15 -6.63 -21.04
C VAL A 121 2.45 -5.21 -20.57
N VAL A 122 1.64 -4.73 -19.62
CA VAL A 122 1.75 -3.36 -19.10
C VAL A 122 3.11 -3.12 -18.42
N HIS A 123 3.67 -4.14 -17.77
CA HIS A 123 4.94 -4.07 -17.05
C HIS A 123 6.00 -4.98 -17.68
N ASP A 124 6.44 -4.62 -18.90
CA ASP A 124 7.46 -5.35 -19.66
C ASP A 124 8.87 -4.96 -19.18
N ARG A 125 9.22 -5.40 -17.97
CA ARG A 125 10.47 -5.05 -17.31
C ARG A 125 10.89 -6.07 -16.25
N LEU A 126 12.19 -6.08 -15.93
CA LEU A 126 12.72 -6.86 -14.81
C LEU A 126 12.34 -6.19 -13.48
N ASN A 127 11.63 -6.89 -12.61
CA ASN A 127 11.32 -6.42 -11.27
C ASN A 127 12.27 -7.03 -10.25
N VAL A 128 12.95 -6.19 -9.46
CA VAL A 128 13.86 -6.60 -8.39
C VAL A 128 13.43 -5.96 -7.09
N GLU A 129 12.90 -6.76 -6.17
CA GLU A 129 12.51 -6.31 -4.84
C GLU A 129 13.75 -5.97 -4.02
N VAL A 130 13.88 -4.71 -3.59
CA VAL A 130 15.04 -4.22 -2.83
C VAL A 130 14.83 -4.29 -1.32
N PHE A 131 13.59 -4.08 -0.86
CA PHE A 131 13.21 -4.22 0.53
C PHE A 131 11.69 -4.33 0.68
N ARG A 132 11.26 -4.74 1.85
CA ARG A 132 9.85 -4.79 2.29
C ARG A 132 9.63 -3.90 3.51
N GLY A 133 8.50 -3.15 3.62
CA GLY A 133 8.03 -2.33 4.74
C GLY A 133 8.19 -0.86 4.58
N CYS A 134 7.70 -0.16 5.59
CA CYS A 134 7.78 1.29 5.62
C CYS A 134 7.68 1.79 7.05
N THR A 135 8.63 2.60 7.47
CA THR A 135 8.67 3.21 8.81
C THR A 135 8.05 4.60 8.85
N ARG A 136 7.64 5.14 7.69
CA ARG A 136 7.17 6.53 7.57
C ARG A 136 5.88 6.85 8.32
N GLY A 137 5.12 5.86 8.71
CA GLY A 137 3.96 6.03 9.58
C GLY A 137 2.77 6.79 8.99
N CYS A 138 2.64 6.84 7.65
CA CYS A 138 1.46 7.45 7.02
C CYS A 138 0.18 6.82 7.55
N ARG A 139 -0.69 7.60 8.23
CA ARG A 139 -1.85 7.12 8.99
C ARG A 139 -2.99 6.53 8.18
N PHE A 140 -3.01 6.78 6.88
CA PHE A 140 -3.97 6.19 5.95
C PHE A 140 -3.47 4.90 5.28
N CYS A 141 -2.15 4.62 5.36
CA CYS A 141 -1.51 3.60 4.54
C CYS A 141 -1.54 2.24 5.22
N GLN A 142 -2.45 1.36 4.80
CA GLN A 142 -2.51 -0.01 5.30
C GLN A 142 -1.21 -0.77 5.03
N ALA A 143 -0.69 -0.68 3.81
CA ALA A 143 0.54 -1.35 3.44
C ALA A 143 1.71 -0.98 4.36
N GLY A 144 1.91 0.32 4.62
CA GLY A 144 2.97 0.80 5.51
C GLY A 144 2.79 0.37 6.98
N MET A 145 1.60 -0.04 7.38
CA MET A 145 1.31 -0.52 8.75
C MET A 145 1.45 -2.04 8.85
N ILE A 146 0.74 -2.80 8.02
CA ILE A 146 0.69 -4.27 8.13
C ILE A 146 1.98 -4.97 7.71
N THR A 147 2.87 -4.29 7.01
CA THR A 147 4.12 -4.87 6.50
C THR A 147 5.35 -4.55 7.33
N ARG A 148 5.18 -3.88 8.48
CA ARG A 148 6.27 -3.68 9.45
C ARG A 148 6.73 -5.02 10.04
N PRO A 149 8.02 -5.08 10.42
CA PRO A 149 9.16 -4.19 10.32
C PRO A 149 9.75 -4.12 8.88
N VAL A 150 10.74 -3.20 8.53
CA VAL A 150 11.45 -3.09 7.23
C VAL A 150 12.56 -4.11 7.16
N ARG A 151 12.80 -4.78 6.04
CA ARG A 151 13.93 -5.69 5.78
C ARG A 151 14.50 -5.37 4.40
N GLU A 152 15.72 -4.87 4.37
CA GLU A 152 16.45 -4.57 3.13
C GLU A 152 17.25 -5.81 2.68
N ARG A 153 17.38 -5.99 1.38
CA ARG A 153 18.41 -6.85 0.79
C ARG A 153 19.71 -6.09 0.75
N SER A 154 20.83 -6.81 0.81
CA SER A 154 22.14 -6.19 0.60
C SER A 154 22.29 -5.67 -0.83
N ASP A 155 23.12 -4.64 -0.98
CA ASP A 155 23.45 -4.07 -2.30
C ASP A 155 24.04 -5.13 -3.22
N GLU A 156 24.85 -6.04 -2.70
CA GLU A 156 25.47 -7.14 -3.45
C GLU A 156 24.40 -8.09 -4.00
N GLN A 157 23.40 -8.46 -3.18
CA GLN A 157 22.32 -9.34 -3.63
C GLN A 157 21.47 -8.63 -4.70
N VAL A 158 21.10 -7.37 -4.48
CA VAL A 158 20.30 -6.59 -5.45
C VAL A 158 21.04 -6.47 -6.79
N ARG A 159 22.33 -6.15 -6.80
CA ARG A 159 23.14 -6.10 -8.02
C ARG A 159 23.19 -7.45 -8.73
N THR A 160 23.39 -8.53 -7.97
CA THR A 160 23.40 -9.89 -8.52
C THR A 160 22.05 -10.24 -9.15
N MET A 161 20.94 -9.85 -8.51
CA MET A 161 19.59 -10.06 -9.06
C MET A 161 19.38 -9.27 -10.36
N ILE A 162 19.82 -8.02 -10.42
CA ILE A 162 19.72 -7.19 -11.62
C ILE A 162 20.56 -7.80 -12.76
N GLN A 163 21.83 -8.04 -12.54
CA GLN A 163 22.75 -8.54 -13.58
C GLN A 163 22.32 -9.90 -14.11
N SER A 164 21.99 -10.84 -13.22
CA SER A 164 21.53 -12.17 -13.64
C SER A 164 20.17 -12.13 -14.33
N GLY A 165 19.25 -11.30 -13.84
CA GLY A 165 17.93 -11.13 -14.41
C GLY A 165 18.00 -10.54 -15.83
N LEU A 166 18.70 -9.42 -16.03
CA LEU A 166 18.88 -8.80 -17.36
C LEU A 166 19.51 -9.76 -18.36
N LYS A 167 20.58 -10.48 -17.95
CA LYS A 167 21.23 -11.45 -18.81
C LYS A 167 20.32 -12.59 -19.26
N ARG A 168 19.37 -13.00 -18.44
CA ARG A 168 18.49 -14.15 -18.70
C ARG A 168 17.22 -13.77 -19.43
N THR A 169 16.67 -12.59 -19.13
CA THR A 169 15.38 -12.14 -19.69
C THR A 169 15.54 -11.30 -20.94
N GLY A 170 16.66 -10.55 -21.06
CA GLY A 170 16.88 -9.62 -22.15
C GLY A 170 16.09 -8.32 -22.02
N TYR A 171 15.50 -8.02 -20.87
CA TYR A 171 14.84 -6.74 -20.62
C TYR A 171 15.82 -5.57 -20.71
N ASP A 172 15.33 -4.42 -21.17
CA ASP A 172 16.06 -3.15 -21.22
C ASP A 172 15.60 -2.14 -20.13
N GLU A 173 14.67 -2.56 -19.29
CA GLU A 173 14.19 -1.80 -18.13
C GLU A 173 14.24 -2.65 -16.85
N VAL A 174 14.72 -2.03 -15.75
CA VAL A 174 14.70 -2.60 -14.40
C VAL A 174 13.83 -1.73 -13.51
N ALA A 175 12.85 -2.30 -12.86
CA ALA A 175 12.11 -1.66 -11.79
C ALA A 175 12.58 -2.16 -10.43
N LEU A 176 12.71 -1.24 -9.46
CA LEU A 176 13.04 -1.53 -8.07
C LEU A 176 11.81 -1.30 -7.18
N PRO A 177 10.84 -2.24 -7.19
CA PRO A 177 9.61 -2.07 -6.41
C PRO A 177 9.87 -2.16 -4.91
N SER A 178 9.27 -1.22 -4.18
CA SER A 178 9.16 -1.19 -2.74
C SER A 178 8.11 -0.15 -2.34
N LEU A 179 7.75 -0.05 -1.06
CA LEU A 179 6.82 0.99 -0.58
C LEU A 179 7.42 2.41 -0.62
N SER A 180 8.73 2.53 -0.63
CA SER A 180 9.45 3.82 -0.68
C SER A 180 10.86 3.60 -1.20
N THR A 181 11.01 3.39 -2.50
CA THR A 181 12.29 2.97 -3.13
C THR A 181 13.44 3.92 -2.83
N ALA A 182 13.16 5.22 -2.69
CA ALA A 182 14.16 6.22 -2.34
C ALA A 182 14.68 6.11 -0.89
N ASP A 183 13.98 5.34 -0.04
CA ASP A 183 14.40 5.10 1.34
C ASP A 183 15.33 3.87 1.47
N TYR A 184 15.56 3.12 0.39
CA TYR A 184 16.54 2.04 0.38
C TYR A 184 17.96 2.59 0.57
N SER A 185 18.70 2.06 1.54
CA SER A 185 20.01 2.61 1.93
C SER A 185 21.04 2.54 0.80
N GLY A 186 21.01 1.51 -0.05
CA GLY A 186 21.92 1.33 -1.19
C GLY A 186 21.42 1.93 -2.51
N ILE A 187 20.35 2.71 -2.54
CA ILE A 187 19.67 3.11 -3.78
C ILE A 187 20.62 3.84 -4.76
N LYS A 188 21.45 4.76 -4.26
CA LYS A 188 22.34 5.54 -5.09
C LYS A 188 23.37 4.66 -5.79
N ASP A 189 24.06 3.83 -5.02
CA ASP A 189 25.14 2.97 -5.53
C ASP A 189 24.60 1.93 -6.51
N VAL A 190 23.47 1.30 -6.20
CA VAL A 190 22.80 0.34 -7.09
C VAL A 190 22.39 1.01 -8.41
N VAL A 191 21.83 2.23 -8.39
CA VAL A 191 21.43 2.96 -9.60
C VAL A 191 22.66 3.35 -10.43
N GLU A 192 23.66 3.96 -9.81
CA GLU A 192 24.89 4.43 -10.51
C GLU A 192 25.65 3.25 -11.14
N GLU A 193 25.84 2.16 -10.41
CA GLU A 193 26.56 0.99 -10.93
C GLU A 193 25.78 0.24 -12.00
N THR A 194 24.44 0.12 -11.86
CA THR A 194 23.62 -0.53 -12.91
C THR A 194 23.68 0.24 -14.24
N ILE A 195 23.71 1.57 -14.19
CA ILE A 195 23.81 2.41 -15.38
C ILE A 195 25.25 2.36 -15.95
N ALA A 196 26.27 2.33 -15.10
CA ALA A 196 27.67 2.33 -15.49
C ALA A 196 28.16 0.95 -15.98
N ASP A 197 27.42 -0.14 -15.77
CA ASP A 197 27.83 -1.49 -16.13
C ASP A 197 28.08 -1.60 -17.66
N PRO A 198 29.32 -1.93 -18.09
CA PRO A 198 29.67 -2.05 -19.50
C PRO A 198 28.85 -3.11 -20.26
N VAL A 199 28.35 -4.12 -19.56
CA VAL A 199 27.50 -5.17 -20.13
C VAL A 199 26.17 -4.59 -20.60
N ASN A 200 25.65 -3.59 -19.88
CA ASN A 200 24.39 -2.92 -20.19
C ASN A 200 24.54 -1.87 -21.30
N CYS A 201 25.76 -1.50 -21.67
CA CYS A 201 26.10 -0.54 -22.74
C CYS A 201 25.28 0.78 -22.68
N GLY A 202 24.83 1.21 -21.52
CA GLY A 202 23.98 2.39 -21.35
C GLY A 202 22.56 2.25 -21.94
N GLN A 203 22.12 1.03 -22.23
CA GLN A 203 20.81 0.74 -22.83
C GLN A 203 19.73 0.37 -21.80
N VAL A 204 20.14 0.09 -20.55
CA VAL A 204 19.19 -0.27 -19.48
C VAL A 204 18.65 0.98 -18.83
N SER A 205 17.32 1.07 -18.75
CA SER A 205 16.63 2.09 -17.99
C SER A 205 16.28 1.60 -16.59
N ILE A 206 16.27 2.51 -15.60
CA ILE A 206 15.86 2.20 -14.24
C ILE A 206 14.58 2.95 -13.92
N SER A 207 13.57 2.20 -13.48
CA SER A 207 12.30 2.70 -12.99
C SER A 207 12.27 2.64 -11.46
N LEU A 208 12.00 3.77 -10.83
CA LEU A 208 11.81 3.89 -9.38
C LEU A 208 10.35 4.25 -9.11
N PRO A 209 9.46 3.25 -8.99
CA PRO A 209 8.01 3.50 -8.98
C PRO A 209 7.51 4.27 -7.77
N SER A 210 8.22 4.22 -6.64
CA SER A 210 7.81 4.83 -5.38
C SER A 210 8.82 5.92 -4.93
N LEU A 211 9.02 6.93 -5.79
CA LEU A 211 9.87 8.07 -5.45
C LEU A 211 9.17 9.01 -4.48
N ARG A 212 9.76 9.19 -3.31
CA ARG A 212 9.37 10.26 -2.40
C ARG A 212 9.99 11.59 -2.83
N VAL A 213 9.26 12.66 -2.60
CA VAL A 213 9.66 14.02 -2.94
C VAL A 213 10.94 14.45 -2.22
N ASP A 214 11.01 14.15 -0.92
CA ASP A 214 12.11 14.50 -0.01
C ASP A 214 13.41 13.74 -0.27
N ALA A 215 13.35 12.63 -1.01
CA ALA A 215 14.51 11.83 -1.40
C ALA A 215 14.91 11.99 -2.89
N PHE A 216 14.19 12.81 -3.66
CA PHE A 216 14.49 13.07 -5.07
C PHE A 216 15.54 14.16 -5.22
N THR A 217 16.79 13.77 -5.41
CA THR A 217 17.92 14.70 -5.62
C THR A 217 18.17 14.97 -7.11
N VAL A 218 18.89 16.06 -7.39
CA VAL A 218 19.34 16.39 -8.76
C VAL A 218 20.20 15.26 -9.35
N ASP A 219 21.01 14.61 -8.52
CA ASP A 219 21.91 13.53 -8.95
C ASP A 219 21.12 12.29 -9.37
N ILE A 220 20.12 11.88 -8.58
CA ILE A 220 19.22 10.78 -8.93
C ILE A 220 18.44 11.12 -10.21
N ALA A 221 17.94 12.35 -10.32
CA ALA A 221 17.26 12.82 -11.52
C ALA A 221 18.17 12.76 -12.76
N ALA A 222 19.42 13.20 -12.65
CA ALA A 222 20.39 13.18 -13.73
C ALA A 222 20.75 11.74 -14.14
N SER A 223 20.93 10.84 -13.16
CA SER A 223 21.25 9.44 -13.42
C SER A 223 20.12 8.71 -14.17
N ILE A 224 18.86 8.93 -13.76
CA ILE A 224 17.69 8.34 -14.44
C ILE A 224 17.49 8.94 -15.84
N GLN A 225 17.85 10.21 -16.06
CA GLN A 225 17.61 10.91 -17.33
C GLN A 225 18.43 10.35 -18.50
N ASN A 226 19.60 9.78 -18.24
CA ASN A 226 20.46 9.19 -19.29
C ASN A 226 19.84 7.96 -19.95
N ALA A 227 18.81 7.37 -19.33
CA ALA A 227 18.00 6.30 -19.87
C ALA A 227 16.73 6.85 -20.54
N ARG A 228 15.67 6.07 -20.66
CA ARG A 228 14.40 6.46 -21.31
C ARG A 228 13.62 7.43 -20.41
N ARG A 229 13.11 8.54 -20.95
CA ARG A 229 12.31 9.52 -20.18
C ARG A 229 10.93 8.97 -19.88
N THR A 230 10.73 8.45 -18.68
CA THR A 230 9.41 8.12 -18.13
C THR A 230 8.74 9.35 -17.51
N GLY A 231 7.43 9.33 -17.32
CA GLY A 231 6.74 10.37 -16.55
C GLY A 231 7.20 10.37 -15.10
N LEU A 232 7.32 11.54 -14.49
CA LEU A 232 7.70 11.66 -13.08
C LEU A 232 6.44 11.83 -12.22
N THR A 233 6.35 11.03 -11.17
CA THR A 233 5.19 11.01 -10.27
C THR A 233 5.62 11.28 -8.83
N PHE A 234 4.92 12.19 -8.17
CA PHE A 234 5.07 12.46 -6.75
C PHE A 234 3.73 12.34 -6.03
N ALA A 235 3.77 11.95 -4.77
CA ALA A 235 2.59 11.74 -3.93
C ALA A 235 2.64 12.61 -2.65
N PRO A 236 2.30 13.91 -2.74
CA PRO A 236 2.16 14.76 -1.55
C PRO A 236 0.96 14.35 -0.68
N GLU A 237 -0.03 13.67 -1.24
CA GLU A 237 -1.26 13.13 -0.67
C GLU A 237 -2.25 14.19 -0.18
N ALA A 238 -1.81 15.36 0.30
CA ALA A 238 -2.70 16.42 0.79
C ALA A 238 -2.23 17.81 0.38
N GLY A 239 -3.21 18.73 0.22
CA GLY A 239 -2.99 20.06 -0.35
C GLY A 239 -2.35 21.08 0.58
N THR A 240 -2.37 20.86 1.91
CA THR A 240 -1.81 21.79 2.91
C THR A 240 -0.86 21.10 3.85
N TRP A 241 0.05 21.86 4.46
CA TRP A 241 0.95 21.34 5.49
C TRP A 241 0.18 20.75 6.67
N ARG A 242 -0.85 21.46 7.16
CA ARG A 242 -1.73 20.97 8.20
C ARG A 242 -2.25 19.56 7.90
N MET A 243 -2.81 19.37 6.72
CA MET A 243 -3.39 18.10 6.35
C MET A 243 -2.31 17.01 6.19
N ARG A 244 -1.11 17.37 5.71
CA ARG A 244 0.03 16.43 5.66
C ARG A 244 0.50 16.01 7.06
N GLN A 245 0.41 16.88 8.07
CA GLN A 245 0.65 16.51 9.47
C GLN A 245 -0.44 15.54 9.99
N VAL A 246 -1.71 15.81 9.72
CA VAL A 246 -2.83 14.92 10.09
C VAL A 246 -2.62 13.50 9.56
N ILE A 247 -2.22 13.36 8.31
CA ILE A 247 -1.99 12.05 7.67
C ILE A 247 -0.58 11.49 7.89
N ASN A 248 0.26 12.17 8.63
CA ASN A 248 1.68 11.87 8.84
C ASN A 248 2.48 11.70 7.53
N LYS A 249 2.23 12.58 6.56
CA LYS A 249 3.02 12.66 5.33
C LYS A 249 3.86 13.94 5.37
N LEU A 250 4.94 13.90 6.14
CA LEU A 250 5.74 15.07 6.52
C LEU A 250 6.62 15.59 5.35
N ILE A 251 6.00 15.84 4.20
CA ILE A 251 6.61 16.47 3.03
C ILE A 251 6.31 17.96 3.08
N ARG A 252 7.34 18.80 3.15
CA ARG A 252 7.19 20.27 3.10
C ARG A 252 6.96 20.73 1.67
N GLU A 253 6.38 21.91 1.52
CA GLU A 253 6.16 22.46 0.18
C GLU A 253 7.47 22.79 -0.53
N GLU A 254 8.48 23.21 0.23
CA GLU A 254 9.81 23.49 -0.26
C GLU A 254 10.48 22.25 -0.85
N ASP A 255 10.30 21.08 -0.22
CA ASP A 255 10.82 19.79 -0.71
C ASP A 255 10.19 19.46 -2.06
N LEU A 256 8.85 19.58 -2.16
CA LEU A 256 8.14 19.34 -3.41
C LEU A 256 8.59 20.31 -4.51
N TYR A 257 8.66 21.59 -4.20
CA TYR A 257 9.03 22.59 -5.21
C TYR A 257 10.48 22.46 -5.64
N GLY A 258 11.39 22.08 -4.73
CA GLY A 258 12.77 21.75 -5.05
C GLY A 258 12.90 20.55 -5.99
N ALA A 259 12.17 19.46 -5.70
CA ALA A 259 12.12 18.28 -6.56
C ALA A 259 11.52 18.60 -7.94
N VAL A 260 10.45 19.39 -7.99
CA VAL A 260 9.82 19.87 -9.22
C VAL A 260 10.79 20.71 -10.04
N GLU A 261 11.51 21.64 -9.43
CA GLU A 261 12.51 22.48 -10.09
C GLU A 261 13.66 21.66 -10.64
N SER A 262 14.18 20.71 -9.85
CA SER A 262 15.22 19.76 -10.27
C SER A 262 14.77 18.98 -11.50
N ALA A 263 13.56 18.42 -11.48
CA ALA A 263 13.03 17.66 -12.61
C ALA A 263 12.91 18.50 -13.88
N PHE A 264 12.27 19.66 -13.82
CA PHE A 264 12.10 20.53 -15.01
C PHE A 264 13.41 21.09 -15.54
N SER A 265 14.38 21.39 -14.67
CA SER A 265 15.73 21.83 -15.09
C SER A 265 16.47 20.75 -15.86
N GLN A 266 16.23 19.49 -15.53
CA GLN A 266 16.78 18.32 -16.24
C GLN A 266 15.97 17.94 -17.49
N GLY A 267 14.94 18.70 -17.87
CA GLY A 267 14.23 18.60 -19.14
C GLY A 267 12.95 17.76 -19.12
N TRP A 268 12.45 17.34 -17.94
CA TRP A 268 11.08 16.84 -17.86
C TRP A 268 10.10 17.89 -18.33
N ARG A 269 8.97 17.46 -18.89
CA ARG A 269 7.91 18.36 -19.39
C ARG A 269 6.56 18.08 -18.75
N ARG A 270 6.39 16.88 -18.19
CA ARG A 270 5.14 16.42 -17.57
C ARG A 270 5.45 15.83 -16.22
N MET A 271 4.52 16.05 -15.29
CA MET A 271 4.59 15.52 -13.95
C MET A 271 3.19 15.12 -13.50
N LYS A 272 3.09 14.06 -12.68
CA LYS A 272 1.86 13.62 -12.07
C LYS A 272 1.97 13.80 -10.55
N LEU A 273 0.93 14.34 -9.93
CA LEU A 273 0.83 14.50 -8.47
C LEU A 273 -0.39 13.74 -7.97
N TYR A 274 -0.18 12.85 -7.00
CA TYR A 274 -1.25 12.11 -6.33
C TYR A 274 -1.72 12.81 -5.07
N PHE A 275 -3.06 12.81 -4.87
CA PHE A 275 -3.71 13.35 -3.70
C PHE A 275 -4.90 12.50 -3.29
N LEU A 276 -5.24 12.57 -2.01
CA LEU A 276 -6.48 12.05 -1.43
C LEU A 276 -7.39 13.21 -1.04
N ILE A 277 -8.70 13.01 -1.16
CA ILE A 277 -9.76 13.89 -0.64
C ILE A 277 -10.70 13.10 0.28
N GLY A 278 -11.37 13.81 1.19
CA GLY A 278 -12.21 13.17 2.20
C GLY A 278 -11.42 12.62 3.39
N LEU A 279 -10.20 13.09 3.58
CA LEU A 279 -9.34 12.74 4.71
C LEU A 279 -9.96 13.20 6.04
N PRO A 280 -9.63 12.53 7.17
CA PRO A 280 -10.04 12.99 8.50
C PRO A 280 -9.71 14.45 8.74
N THR A 281 -10.66 15.23 9.22
CA THR A 281 -10.55 16.69 9.50
C THR A 281 -10.31 17.58 8.28
N GLU A 282 -10.37 17.06 7.06
CA GLU A 282 -10.13 17.85 5.84
C GLU A 282 -11.17 18.95 5.65
N THR A 283 -10.69 20.18 5.44
CA THR A 283 -11.51 21.36 5.12
C THR A 283 -11.50 21.67 3.62
N ASP A 284 -12.37 22.58 3.18
CA ASP A 284 -12.37 23.07 1.80
C ASP A 284 -11.06 23.78 1.44
N GLU A 285 -10.43 24.45 2.40
CA GLU A 285 -9.14 25.09 2.22
C GLU A 285 -8.02 24.08 1.95
N ASP A 286 -8.06 22.91 2.62
CA ASP A 286 -7.12 21.83 2.38
C ASP A 286 -7.31 21.23 0.98
N THR A 287 -8.55 21.00 0.58
CA THR A 287 -8.88 20.51 -0.77
C THR A 287 -8.43 21.50 -1.84
N LEU A 288 -8.71 22.81 -1.69
CA LEU A 288 -8.26 23.85 -2.62
C LEU A 288 -6.73 24.02 -2.65
N GLY A 289 -6.05 23.68 -1.54
CA GLY A 289 -4.60 23.60 -1.46
C GLY A 289 -3.97 22.71 -2.52
N ILE A 290 -4.65 21.64 -2.93
CA ILE A 290 -4.23 20.76 -4.02
C ILE A 290 -4.07 21.52 -5.33
N ALA A 291 -5.06 22.31 -5.70
CA ALA A 291 -5.03 23.09 -6.93
C ALA A 291 -3.94 24.18 -6.90
N ARG A 292 -3.77 24.85 -5.75
CA ARG A 292 -2.71 25.85 -5.54
C ARG A 292 -1.31 25.24 -5.66
N MET A 293 -1.08 24.11 -5.03
CA MET A 293 0.19 23.37 -5.11
C MET A 293 0.52 22.99 -6.56
N ALA A 294 -0.44 22.47 -7.30
CA ALA A 294 -0.27 22.12 -8.71
C ALA A 294 0.01 23.36 -9.58
N ALA A 295 -0.65 24.49 -9.31
CA ALA A 295 -0.42 25.75 -10.01
C ALA A 295 1.02 26.25 -9.80
N ASN A 296 1.53 26.17 -8.56
CA ASN A 296 2.91 26.53 -8.23
C ASN A 296 3.92 25.61 -8.96
N CYS A 297 3.68 24.29 -8.98
CA CYS A 297 4.52 23.36 -9.74
C CYS A 297 4.56 23.71 -11.24
N VAL A 298 3.42 24.05 -11.85
CA VAL A 298 3.39 24.51 -13.26
C VAL A 298 4.14 25.83 -13.43
N ALA A 299 4.01 26.79 -12.50
CA ALA A 299 4.71 28.06 -12.55
C ALA A 299 6.25 27.87 -12.50
N ILE A 300 6.73 26.98 -11.64
CA ILE A 300 8.15 26.58 -11.58
C ILE A 300 8.57 25.98 -12.93
N GLY A 301 7.83 24.98 -13.43
CA GLY A 301 8.18 24.31 -14.69
C GLY A 301 8.21 25.24 -15.90
N LYS A 302 7.35 26.26 -15.94
CA LYS A 302 7.32 27.27 -17.01
C LYS A 302 8.56 28.14 -17.08
N ARG A 303 9.39 28.18 -16.04
CA ARG A 303 10.71 28.85 -16.11
C ARG A 303 11.68 28.12 -17.03
N TYR A 304 11.50 26.80 -17.22
CA TYR A 304 12.37 25.93 -17.99
C TYR A 304 11.78 25.54 -19.35
N THR A 305 10.47 25.36 -19.42
CA THR A 305 9.79 24.98 -20.67
C THR A 305 8.34 25.49 -20.74
N SER A 306 7.96 26.04 -21.89
CA SER A 306 6.58 26.46 -22.13
C SER A 306 5.58 25.30 -22.16
N ALA A 307 6.08 24.07 -22.38
CA ALA A 307 5.28 22.84 -22.42
C ALA A 307 5.06 22.22 -21.02
N ALA A 308 5.51 22.88 -19.93
CA ALA A 308 5.34 22.37 -18.57
C ALA A 308 3.86 22.11 -18.26
N SER A 309 3.57 20.90 -17.80
CA SER A 309 2.22 20.50 -17.39
C SER A 309 2.27 19.58 -16.17
N VAL A 310 1.27 19.71 -15.31
CA VAL A 310 1.08 18.88 -14.12
C VAL A 310 -0.29 18.22 -14.19
N THR A 311 -0.32 16.90 -14.04
CA THR A 311 -1.57 16.16 -13.87
C THR A 311 -1.78 15.92 -12.38
N VAL A 312 -2.87 16.40 -11.84
CA VAL A 312 -3.37 16.12 -10.50
C VAL A 312 -4.25 14.88 -10.59
N SER A 313 -3.89 13.81 -9.91
CA SER A 313 -4.71 12.60 -9.78
C SER A 313 -5.25 12.52 -8.36
N VAL A 314 -6.58 12.43 -8.21
CA VAL A 314 -7.25 12.51 -6.92
C VAL A 314 -8.04 11.24 -6.66
N GLY A 315 -7.77 10.57 -5.53
CA GLY A 315 -8.57 9.47 -5.00
C GLY A 315 -9.43 9.89 -3.82
N GLY A 316 -10.57 9.26 -3.64
CA GLY A 316 -11.34 9.39 -2.40
C GLY A 316 -10.68 8.57 -1.29
N PHE A 317 -10.58 9.13 -0.08
CA PHE A 317 -10.06 8.39 1.07
C PHE A 317 -10.99 7.26 1.48
N VAL A 318 -10.40 6.08 1.70
CA VAL A 318 -11.07 4.89 2.24
C VAL A 318 -10.37 4.45 3.52
N PRO A 319 -11.07 4.40 4.67
CA PRO A 319 -10.50 3.86 5.89
C PRO A 319 -10.14 2.38 5.72
N LYS A 320 -8.92 2.01 6.08
CA LYS A 320 -8.40 0.64 5.93
C LYS A 320 -8.15 -0.03 7.28
N PRO A 321 -8.34 -1.36 7.38
CA PRO A 321 -7.96 -2.15 8.56
C PRO A 321 -6.50 -1.92 8.98
N PHE A 322 -6.25 -2.03 10.27
CA PHE A 322 -4.92 -1.88 10.87
C PHE A 322 -4.21 -0.56 10.56
N THR A 323 -4.99 0.50 10.34
CA THR A 323 -4.47 1.88 10.23
C THR A 323 -5.00 2.73 11.38
N PRO A 324 -4.32 3.81 11.77
CA PRO A 324 -4.87 4.78 12.72
C PRO A 324 -6.26 5.28 12.33
N PHE A 325 -6.58 5.33 11.04
CA PHE A 325 -7.87 5.81 10.53
C PHE A 325 -8.96 4.73 10.40
N GLN A 326 -8.74 3.50 10.86
CA GLN A 326 -9.71 2.41 10.75
C GLN A 326 -11.05 2.68 11.45
N TRP A 327 -11.07 3.55 12.45
CA TRP A 327 -12.30 3.95 13.16
C TRP A 327 -13.04 5.12 12.50
N PHE A 328 -12.38 5.80 11.56
CA PHE A 328 -12.97 6.95 10.88
C PHE A 328 -14.05 6.51 9.87
N GLY A 329 -15.08 7.34 9.68
CA GLY A 329 -16.08 7.13 8.63
C GLY A 329 -15.60 7.73 7.32
N GLN A 330 -15.88 7.06 6.20
CA GLN A 330 -15.64 7.63 4.89
C GLN A 330 -16.54 8.87 4.65
N ASN A 331 -16.11 9.83 3.86
CA ASN A 331 -16.97 10.91 3.40
C ASN A 331 -18.13 10.35 2.54
N THR A 332 -19.29 11.00 2.60
CA THR A 332 -20.43 10.58 1.76
C THR A 332 -20.12 10.79 0.27
N LEU A 333 -20.87 10.08 -0.57
CA LEU A 333 -20.76 10.22 -2.02
C LEU A 333 -21.01 11.67 -2.48
N GLU A 334 -21.97 12.35 -1.85
CA GLU A 334 -22.29 13.75 -2.14
C GLU A 334 -21.12 14.67 -1.80
N GLU A 335 -20.49 14.44 -0.65
CA GLU A 335 -19.36 15.27 -0.21
C GLU A 335 -18.13 15.06 -1.08
N LEU A 336 -17.81 13.82 -1.44
CA LEU A 336 -16.73 13.53 -2.38
C LEU A 336 -16.96 14.18 -3.75
N ASN A 337 -18.17 14.07 -4.28
CA ASN A 337 -18.56 14.75 -5.53
C ASN A 337 -18.44 16.27 -5.43
N ARG A 338 -18.87 16.86 -4.30
CA ARG A 338 -18.76 18.31 -4.04
C ARG A 338 -17.30 18.75 -4.10
N LYS A 339 -16.40 18.02 -3.43
CA LYS A 339 -14.94 18.30 -3.41
C LYS A 339 -14.34 18.17 -4.81
N VAL A 340 -14.69 17.11 -5.55
CA VAL A 340 -14.24 16.95 -6.96
C VAL A 340 -14.68 18.14 -7.82
N HIS A 341 -15.93 18.59 -7.70
CA HIS A 341 -16.42 19.75 -8.46
C HIS A 341 -15.66 21.02 -8.10
N MET A 342 -15.45 21.26 -6.80
CA MET A 342 -14.67 22.41 -6.32
C MET A 342 -13.24 22.41 -6.88
N LEU A 343 -12.55 21.26 -6.87
CA LEU A 343 -11.22 21.11 -7.47
C LEU A 343 -11.25 21.35 -8.98
N LYS A 344 -12.25 20.84 -9.68
CA LYS A 344 -12.42 20.99 -11.13
C LYS A 344 -12.56 22.46 -11.53
N ASP A 345 -13.30 23.24 -10.74
CA ASP A 345 -13.48 24.66 -10.99
C ASP A 345 -12.22 25.47 -10.68
N GLU A 346 -11.46 25.09 -9.65
CA GLU A 346 -10.22 25.77 -9.31
C GLU A 346 -9.08 25.46 -10.30
N VAL A 347 -8.91 24.17 -10.67
CA VAL A 347 -7.88 23.74 -11.62
C VAL A 347 -8.04 24.38 -13.00
N ARG A 348 -9.28 24.61 -13.46
CA ARG A 348 -9.55 25.31 -14.75
C ARG A 348 -8.96 26.70 -14.84
N LYS A 349 -8.70 27.36 -13.71
CA LYS A 349 -8.10 28.69 -13.68
C LYS A 349 -6.63 28.72 -14.07
N THR A 350 -5.94 27.57 -14.03
CA THR A 350 -4.49 27.48 -14.28
C THR A 350 -4.20 26.68 -15.55
N LYS A 351 -3.73 27.36 -16.61
CA LYS A 351 -3.30 26.68 -17.83
C LYS A 351 -2.05 25.82 -17.58
N GLY A 352 -2.13 24.53 -17.88
CA GLY A 352 -1.05 23.56 -17.69
C GLY A 352 -1.31 22.58 -16.54
N VAL A 353 -2.36 22.80 -15.73
CA VAL A 353 -2.85 21.80 -14.78
C VAL A 353 -3.98 21.01 -15.42
N LYS A 354 -3.94 19.67 -15.23
CA LYS A 354 -5.00 18.74 -15.60
C LYS A 354 -5.48 18.03 -14.34
N LEU A 355 -6.78 17.76 -14.24
CA LEU A 355 -7.36 16.99 -13.15
C LEU A 355 -7.86 15.64 -13.68
N LYS A 356 -7.43 14.57 -13.03
CA LYS A 356 -8.01 13.22 -13.08
C LYS A 356 -8.54 12.88 -11.69
N TRP A 357 -9.57 12.07 -11.60
CA TRP A 357 -10.10 11.60 -10.32
C TRP A 357 -10.70 10.20 -10.46
N HIS A 358 -10.65 9.43 -9.38
CA HIS A 358 -11.36 8.17 -9.28
C HIS A 358 -12.85 8.43 -9.05
N ASP A 359 -13.69 7.57 -9.60
CA ASP A 359 -15.14 7.70 -9.43
C ASP A 359 -15.51 7.56 -7.94
N PRO A 360 -16.13 8.58 -7.32
CA PRO A 360 -16.60 8.48 -5.94
C PRO A 360 -17.58 7.33 -5.69
N LYS A 361 -18.29 6.86 -6.70
CA LYS A 361 -19.16 5.68 -6.61
C LYS A 361 -18.38 4.40 -6.35
N ALA A 362 -17.29 4.18 -7.08
CA ALA A 362 -16.37 3.05 -6.86
C ALA A 362 -15.70 3.16 -5.48
N THR A 363 -15.31 4.36 -5.09
CA THR A 363 -14.76 4.65 -3.75
C THR A 363 -15.75 4.27 -2.63
N LEU A 364 -17.06 4.48 -2.82
CA LEU A 364 -18.10 4.06 -1.86
C LEU A 364 -18.13 2.53 -1.70
N VAL A 365 -18.15 1.79 -2.81
CA VAL A 365 -18.15 0.31 -2.76
C VAL A 365 -16.87 -0.22 -2.12
N GLU A 366 -15.72 0.38 -2.43
CA GLU A 366 -14.45 0.07 -1.77
C GLU A 366 -14.55 0.28 -0.25
N GLY A 367 -15.17 1.38 0.21
CA GLY A 367 -15.39 1.67 1.63
C GLY A 367 -16.30 0.64 2.31
N ILE A 368 -17.38 0.23 1.64
CA ILE A 368 -18.28 -0.81 2.13
C ILE A 368 -17.50 -2.12 2.34
N LEU A 369 -16.76 -2.57 1.33
CA LEU A 369 -16.01 -3.84 1.39
C LEU A 369 -14.83 -3.77 2.37
N SER A 370 -14.08 -2.68 2.35
CA SER A 370 -12.90 -2.50 3.23
C SER A 370 -13.26 -2.51 4.71
N ARG A 371 -14.45 -2.03 5.07
CA ARG A 371 -14.96 -1.93 6.44
C ARG A 371 -16.03 -2.96 6.78
N GLY A 372 -16.37 -3.81 5.80
CA GLY A 372 -17.45 -4.78 5.86
C GLY A 372 -17.16 -5.99 6.74
N ASP A 373 -18.20 -6.76 7.00
CA ASP A 373 -18.16 -8.00 7.76
C ASP A 373 -18.70 -9.17 6.93
N ARG A 374 -18.86 -10.35 7.54
CA ARG A 374 -19.26 -11.58 6.86
C ARG A 374 -20.60 -11.50 6.14
N ARG A 375 -21.52 -10.64 6.58
CA ARG A 375 -22.83 -10.44 5.92
C ARG A 375 -22.70 -9.98 4.47
N LEU A 376 -21.61 -9.30 4.12
CA LEU A 376 -21.37 -8.87 2.74
C LEU A 376 -21.11 -10.03 1.77
N GLY A 377 -20.84 -11.24 2.26
CA GLY A 377 -20.73 -12.43 1.42
C GLY A 377 -22.00 -12.70 0.60
N GLU A 378 -23.19 -12.54 1.20
CA GLU A 378 -24.45 -12.69 0.49
C GLU A 378 -24.69 -11.54 -0.52
N VAL A 379 -24.25 -10.33 -0.18
CA VAL A 379 -24.29 -9.19 -1.13
C VAL A 379 -23.45 -9.49 -2.36
N LEU A 380 -22.21 -9.97 -2.18
CA LEU A 380 -21.32 -10.36 -3.28
C LEU A 380 -21.94 -11.45 -4.17
N LYS A 381 -22.51 -12.50 -3.57
CA LYS A 381 -23.20 -13.56 -4.30
C LYS A 381 -24.37 -13.01 -5.13
N ARG A 382 -25.12 -12.06 -4.55
CA ARG A 382 -26.26 -11.43 -5.22
C ARG A 382 -25.82 -10.52 -6.36
N VAL A 383 -24.78 -9.70 -6.17
CA VAL A 383 -24.19 -8.88 -7.24
C VAL A 383 -23.78 -9.78 -8.41
N TRP A 384 -23.03 -10.84 -8.13
CA TRP A 384 -22.58 -11.79 -9.14
C TRP A 384 -23.76 -12.49 -9.86
N SER A 385 -24.75 -13.01 -9.11
CA SER A 385 -25.91 -13.71 -9.70
C SER A 385 -26.83 -12.78 -10.52
N SER A 386 -26.75 -11.48 -10.28
CA SER A 386 -27.45 -10.45 -11.06
C SER A 386 -26.66 -9.96 -12.27
N GLY A 387 -25.53 -10.61 -12.59
CA GLY A 387 -24.70 -10.31 -13.76
C GLY A 387 -23.55 -9.33 -13.50
N GLY A 388 -23.29 -8.94 -12.24
CA GLY A 388 -22.20 -8.04 -11.85
C GLY A 388 -20.85 -8.73 -11.92
N THR A 389 -20.25 -8.74 -13.12
CA THR A 389 -18.87 -9.21 -13.37
C THR A 389 -17.98 -8.02 -13.70
N PHE A 390 -16.67 -8.14 -13.44
CA PHE A 390 -15.69 -7.10 -13.73
C PHE A 390 -16.02 -5.72 -13.14
N GLN A 391 -16.60 -5.69 -11.94
CA GLN A 391 -17.06 -4.47 -11.28
C GLN A 391 -15.93 -3.47 -10.91
N GLU A 392 -14.68 -3.86 -11.03
CA GLU A 392 -13.51 -2.98 -10.89
C GLU A 392 -13.29 -2.09 -12.13
N TRP A 393 -13.75 -2.53 -13.30
CA TRP A 393 -13.58 -1.79 -14.54
C TRP A 393 -14.71 -0.79 -14.74
N SER A 394 -14.36 0.45 -15.05
CA SER A 394 -15.31 1.57 -15.17
C SER A 394 -16.45 1.30 -16.18
N GLU A 395 -16.18 0.50 -17.22
CA GLU A 395 -17.17 0.13 -18.24
C GLU A 395 -18.24 -0.83 -17.73
N TYR A 396 -17.92 -1.60 -16.66
CA TYR A 396 -18.81 -2.62 -16.12
C TYR A 396 -19.34 -2.27 -14.73
N PHE A 397 -18.79 -1.22 -14.11
CA PHE A 397 -19.13 -0.82 -12.76
C PHE A 397 -20.57 -0.27 -12.69
N ASP A 398 -21.38 -0.83 -11.82
CA ASP A 398 -22.77 -0.42 -11.59
C ASP A 398 -23.07 -0.30 -10.08
N LEU A 399 -23.11 0.94 -9.56
CA LEU A 399 -23.41 1.21 -8.17
C LEU A 399 -24.83 0.76 -7.77
N ASP A 400 -25.83 0.94 -8.66
CA ASP A 400 -27.22 0.62 -8.34
C ASP A 400 -27.40 -0.89 -8.12
N LEU A 401 -26.60 -1.71 -8.81
CA LEU A 401 -26.54 -3.15 -8.59
C LEU A 401 -26.07 -3.49 -7.16
N TRP A 402 -25.03 -2.81 -6.66
CA TRP A 402 -24.52 -2.99 -5.31
C TRP A 402 -25.53 -2.55 -4.25
N LEU A 403 -26.09 -1.35 -4.39
CA LEU A 403 -27.07 -0.82 -3.44
C LEU A 403 -28.34 -1.66 -3.39
N SER A 404 -28.84 -2.11 -4.55
CA SER A 404 -29.98 -3.02 -4.63
C SER A 404 -29.69 -4.40 -3.99
N ALA A 405 -28.46 -4.89 -4.11
CA ALA A 405 -28.06 -6.14 -3.46
C ALA A 405 -28.05 -5.98 -1.94
N MET A 406 -27.51 -4.87 -1.42
CA MET A 406 -27.50 -4.56 0.02
C MET A 406 -28.92 -4.40 0.58
N GLU A 407 -29.78 -3.68 -0.12
CA GLU A 407 -31.18 -3.51 0.27
C GLU A 407 -31.91 -4.86 0.39
N LYS A 408 -31.69 -5.77 -0.57
CA LYS A 408 -32.30 -7.11 -0.55
C LYS A 408 -31.77 -8.01 0.58
N GLU A 409 -30.58 -7.74 1.09
CA GLU A 409 -30.01 -8.43 2.28
C GLU A 409 -30.33 -7.67 3.59
N ASP A 410 -31.17 -6.65 3.56
CA ASP A 410 -31.53 -5.80 4.72
C ASP A 410 -30.28 -5.18 5.38
N LEU A 411 -29.30 -4.77 4.57
CA LEU A 411 -28.04 -4.15 5.01
C LEU A 411 -27.98 -2.68 4.60
N ASN A 412 -27.70 -1.82 5.57
CA ASN A 412 -27.51 -0.40 5.33
C ASN A 412 -26.04 -0.11 4.98
N TYR A 413 -25.76 0.31 3.73
CA TYR A 413 -24.42 0.64 3.27
C TYR A 413 -23.78 1.81 4.03
N GLU A 414 -24.58 2.78 4.52
CA GLU A 414 -24.10 3.91 5.31
C GLU A 414 -23.53 3.45 6.66
N TRP A 415 -24.13 2.41 7.23
CA TRP A 415 -23.64 1.80 8.47
C TRP A 415 -22.21 1.26 8.31
N PHE A 416 -21.90 0.67 7.16
CA PHE A 416 -20.56 0.16 6.86
C PHE A 416 -19.59 1.29 6.52
N ALA A 417 -19.94 2.18 5.58
CA ALA A 417 -19.03 3.14 5.00
C ALA A 417 -18.87 4.43 5.81
N TYR A 418 -19.98 5.04 6.28
CA TYR A 418 -19.98 6.45 6.69
C TYR A 418 -19.86 6.68 8.19
N ARG A 419 -20.25 5.71 9.03
CA ARG A 419 -20.22 5.94 10.46
C ARG A 419 -18.79 5.88 11.04
N HIS A 420 -18.52 6.73 12.03
CA HIS A 420 -17.38 6.55 12.91
C HIS A 420 -17.61 5.35 13.84
N ARG A 421 -16.58 4.56 14.08
CA ARG A 421 -16.60 3.45 15.03
C ARG A 421 -15.95 3.88 16.33
N ASN A 422 -16.46 3.36 17.45
CA ASN A 422 -15.82 3.56 18.74
C ASN A 422 -14.61 2.64 18.87
N VAL A 423 -13.59 3.04 19.61
CA VAL A 423 -12.40 2.22 19.88
C VAL A 423 -12.75 0.91 20.62
N GLU A 424 -13.80 0.94 21.45
CA GLU A 424 -14.28 -0.23 22.18
C GLU A 424 -15.16 -1.18 21.33
N GLU A 425 -15.57 -0.73 20.15
CA GLU A 425 -16.38 -1.54 19.25
C GLU A 425 -15.52 -2.64 18.62
N PRO A 426 -16.00 -3.92 18.62
CA PRO A 426 -15.32 -4.97 17.88
C PRO A 426 -15.27 -4.65 16.39
N LEU A 427 -14.08 -4.80 15.80
CA LEU A 427 -13.87 -4.63 14.37
C LEU A 427 -13.91 -5.99 13.66
N PRO A 428 -14.37 -6.07 12.41
CA PRO A 428 -14.46 -7.33 11.67
C PRO A 428 -13.14 -8.10 11.56
N TRP A 429 -12.02 -7.43 11.75
CA TRP A 429 -10.65 -7.98 11.67
C TRP A 429 -9.95 -8.13 13.02
N ASP A 430 -10.62 -7.93 14.16
CA ASP A 430 -10.00 -8.04 15.50
C ASP A 430 -9.52 -9.47 15.86
N HIS A 431 -9.88 -10.47 15.06
CA HIS A 431 -9.38 -11.85 15.17
C HIS A 431 -8.03 -12.06 14.47
N LEU A 432 -7.51 -11.05 13.78
CA LEU A 432 -6.22 -11.07 13.10
C LEU A 432 -5.23 -10.17 13.84
N ASP A 433 -3.95 -10.55 13.81
CA ASP A 433 -2.85 -9.73 14.30
C ASP A 433 -1.90 -9.35 13.17
N ALA A 434 -1.81 -8.06 12.91
CA ALA A 434 -0.88 -7.50 11.95
C ALA A 434 0.47 -7.12 12.57
N GLY A 435 0.72 -7.51 13.82
CA GLY A 435 1.91 -7.14 14.59
C GLY A 435 1.90 -5.68 15.06
N LEU A 436 0.72 -5.11 15.27
CA LEU A 436 0.58 -3.72 15.71
C LEU A 436 -0.33 -3.64 16.94
N TYR A 437 0.13 -2.95 17.97
CA TYR A 437 -0.71 -2.70 19.13
C TYR A 437 -1.90 -1.80 18.78
N LYS A 438 -3.10 -2.20 19.21
CA LYS A 438 -4.33 -1.41 19.03
C LYS A 438 -4.21 -0.03 19.69
N ASP A 439 -3.55 0.02 20.85
CA ASP A 439 -3.30 1.27 21.59
C ASP A 439 -2.39 2.23 20.83
N PHE A 440 -1.38 1.73 20.11
CA PHE A 440 -0.56 2.53 19.21
C PHE A 440 -1.40 3.15 18.10
N LEU A 441 -2.22 2.34 17.40
CA LEU A 441 -3.08 2.84 16.33
C LEU A 441 -4.06 3.90 16.84
N TRP A 442 -4.60 3.69 18.05
CA TRP A 442 -5.50 4.63 18.68
C TRP A 442 -4.81 5.92 19.13
N GLN A 443 -3.58 5.83 19.66
CA GLN A 443 -2.79 7.01 19.97
C GLN A 443 -2.50 7.84 18.73
N GLU A 444 -2.10 7.19 17.64
CA GLU A 444 -1.85 7.85 16.35
C GLU A 444 -3.12 8.50 15.77
N TRP A 445 -4.31 7.92 16.03
CA TRP A 445 -5.57 8.55 15.68
C TRP A 445 -5.78 9.86 16.45
N ARG A 446 -5.50 9.88 17.76
CA ARG A 446 -5.59 11.09 18.61
C ARG A 446 -4.58 12.14 18.19
N ASP A 447 -3.34 11.74 17.95
CA ASP A 447 -2.27 12.63 17.51
C ASP A 447 -2.57 13.24 16.12
N ALA A 448 -3.27 12.51 15.25
CA ALA A 448 -3.77 13.06 14.00
C ALA A 448 -4.74 14.23 14.21
N LEU A 449 -5.67 14.13 15.18
CA LEU A 449 -6.61 15.20 15.51
C LEU A 449 -5.91 16.44 16.10
N GLU A 450 -4.76 16.23 16.74
CA GLU A 450 -3.92 17.30 17.31
C GLU A 450 -2.86 17.80 16.30
N GLU A 451 -2.90 17.32 15.04
CA GLU A 451 -1.97 17.69 13.97
C GLU A 451 -0.50 17.38 14.29
N LYS A 452 -0.27 16.42 15.20
CA LYS A 452 1.07 15.97 15.58
C LYS A 452 1.61 14.98 14.55
N GLY A 453 2.86 15.20 14.10
CA GLY A 453 3.58 14.25 13.27
C GLY A 453 4.24 13.15 14.09
N LEU A 454 4.45 11.98 13.46
CA LEU A 454 5.26 10.88 13.97
C LEU A 454 6.51 10.76 13.10
N GLU A 455 7.68 10.79 13.71
CA GLU A 455 8.94 10.70 13.00
C GLU A 455 9.26 9.25 12.54
N ASP A 456 10.22 9.12 11.62
CA ASP A 456 10.66 7.82 11.11
C ASP A 456 11.53 7.09 12.14
N CYS A 457 11.05 5.97 12.69
CA CYS A 457 11.73 5.22 13.73
C CYS A 457 13.07 4.57 13.31
N ARG A 458 13.49 4.70 12.05
CA ARG A 458 14.87 4.34 11.65
C ARG A 458 15.90 5.32 12.20
N TRP A 459 15.49 6.55 12.44
CA TRP A 459 16.40 7.65 12.76
C TRP A 459 16.07 8.32 14.09
N THR A 460 14.94 7.96 14.68
CA THR A 460 14.47 8.45 15.99
C THR A 460 14.28 7.29 16.96
N PRO A 461 14.15 7.53 18.26
CA PRO A 461 13.85 6.48 19.22
C PRO A 461 12.59 5.72 18.84
N CYS A 462 12.60 4.40 19.09
CA CYS A 462 11.44 3.55 18.87
C CYS A 462 10.24 4.02 19.71
N TYR A 463 9.07 4.13 19.07
CA TYR A 463 7.80 4.48 19.70
C TYR A 463 6.93 3.25 20.01
N ASP A 464 7.52 2.06 19.98
CA ASP A 464 6.91 0.78 20.33
C ASP A 464 5.50 0.55 19.71
N CYS A 465 5.46 0.47 18.40
CA CYS A 465 4.21 0.17 17.69
C CYS A 465 3.78 -1.32 17.78
N GLY A 466 4.62 -2.20 18.31
CA GLY A 466 4.43 -3.66 18.38
C GLY A 466 5.16 -4.43 17.27
N ALA A 467 5.40 -3.84 16.11
CA ALA A 467 5.86 -4.56 14.92
C ALA A 467 7.24 -5.21 15.06
N CYS A 468 8.11 -4.69 15.89
CA CYS A 468 9.42 -5.30 16.18
C CYS A 468 9.35 -6.11 17.46
N THR A 469 8.90 -5.49 18.55
CA THR A 469 8.86 -6.09 19.89
C THR A 469 7.91 -7.28 19.99
N GLY A 470 6.75 -7.23 19.32
CA GLY A 470 5.77 -8.31 19.32
C GLY A 470 6.28 -9.60 18.65
N TYR A 471 7.19 -9.47 17.70
CA TYR A 471 7.80 -10.63 17.00
C TYR A 471 9.25 -10.89 17.41
N GLY A 472 9.78 -10.18 18.41
CA GLY A 472 11.19 -10.30 18.80
C GLY A 472 12.16 -9.94 17.68
N LEU A 473 11.75 -9.06 16.78
CA LEU A 473 12.51 -8.63 15.62
C LEU A 473 13.03 -7.21 15.79
N ASP A 474 14.11 -6.93 15.11
CA ASP A 474 14.61 -5.58 14.88
C ASP A 474 14.48 -5.22 13.40
N HIS A 475 14.70 -3.96 13.05
CA HIS A 475 14.76 -3.55 11.65
C HIS A 475 16.07 -3.99 10.97
N VAL A 476 16.08 -4.50 9.70
CA VAL A 476 17.31 -4.78 8.91
C VAL A 476 17.50 -3.71 7.85
N VAL A 477 18.53 -2.90 7.98
CA VAL A 477 18.96 -1.94 6.96
C VAL A 477 20.37 -2.30 6.47
N ALA A 478 20.59 -2.24 5.16
CA ALA A 478 21.88 -2.60 4.55
C ALA A 478 22.97 -1.58 4.90
N SER A 479 22.60 -0.35 5.26
CA SER A 479 23.51 0.71 5.69
C SER A 479 22.93 1.46 6.89
N THR A 480 23.82 1.87 7.80
CA THR A 480 23.47 2.71 8.96
C THR A 480 23.42 4.21 8.63
N SER A 481 23.76 4.59 7.40
CA SER A 481 23.73 5.99 6.97
C SER A 481 22.33 6.37 6.48
N PRO A 482 21.78 7.54 6.85
CA PRO A 482 20.52 8.01 6.33
C PRO A 482 20.61 8.21 4.80
N PRO A 483 19.51 7.94 4.04
CA PRO A 483 19.48 8.21 2.62
C PRO A 483 19.75 9.69 2.34
N VAL A 484 20.56 9.96 1.32
CA VAL A 484 20.90 11.33 0.91
C VAL A 484 19.64 12.00 0.37
N GLY A 485 19.16 13.04 1.05
CA GLY A 485 17.98 13.80 0.64
C GLY A 485 16.78 13.76 1.59
N GLY A 486 16.89 13.09 2.73
CA GLY A 486 15.89 13.22 3.80
C GLY A 486 15.79 14.68 4.26
N SER A 487 14.56 15.18 4.52
CA SER A 487 14.33 16.55 4.93
C SER A 487 15.26 16.96 6.08
N GLN A 488 16.16 17.89 5.84
CA GLN A 488 17.12 18.36 6.85
C GLN A 488 16.45 19.05 8.06
N GLY A 489 15.15 19.28 8.01
CA GLY A 489 14.39 19.93 9.08
C GLY A 489 14.26 19.13 10.37
N THR A 490 14.35 17.81 10.31
CA THR A 490 14.29 16.92 11.48
C THR A 490 15.67 16.62 12.08
N TRP A 491 16.74 16.80 11.32
CA TRP A 491 18.10 16.46 11.74
C TRP A 491 18.80 17.57 12.54
N GLN A 492 18.40 18.84 12.36
CA GLN A 492 19.01 19.96 13.09
C GLN A 492 18.69 19.97 14.59
N ASP A 493 17.60 19.33 15.01
CA ASP A 493 17.25 19.20 16.42
C ASP A 493 17.98 18.03 17.14
N LEU A 494 18.64 17.14 16.38
CA LEU A 494 19.37 15.97 16.90
C LEU A 494 20.84 16.27 17.29
N ASP A 495 21.33 17.45 17.01
CA ASP A 495 22.73 17.86 17.29
C ASP A 495 23.05 18.06 18.79
N ASN A 496 22.08 17.80 19.68
CA ASN A 496 22.24 17.87 21.14
C ASN A 496 22.54 16.51 21.78
N GLY A 497 23.46 15.75 21.17
CA GLY A 497 24.30 14.79 21.89
C GLY A 497 23.65 13.49 22.37
N ASN A 498 24.20 12.38 21.92
CA ASN A 498 24.04 11.00 22.42
C ASN A 498 22.93 10.12 21.82
N PHE A 499 22.86 10.02 20.49
CA PHE A 499 22.17 8.85 19.93
C PHE A 499 23.18 8.02 19.11
N ALA A 500 23.56 6.87 19.62
CA ALA A 500 24.09 5.81 18.76
C ALA A 500 22.93 5.29 17.90
N PRO A 501 23.08 5.21 16.56
CA PRO A 501 22.05 4.57 15.74
C PRO A 501 21.90 3.12 16.20
N GLN A 502 20.71 2.77 16.68
CA GLN A 502 20.38 1.38 16.90
C GLN A 502 20.22 0.74 15.52
N LEU A 503 20.85 -0.40 15.31
CA LEU A 503 20.66 -1.24 14.13
C LEU A 503 19.19 -1.64 14.06
N LEU A 504 18.54 -1.28 12.99
CA LEU A 504 17.12 -1.47 12.80
C LEU A 504 16.86 -2.35 11.58
N GLN A 505 16.01 -3.36 11.70
CA GLN A 505 15.62 -4.33 10.65
C GLN A 505 14.17 -4.15 10.21
N ILE A 506 13.82 -4.33 8.97
CA ILE A 506 12.55 -3.88 8.40
C ILE A 506 11.90 -4.76 7.32
N SER A 507 10.62 -4.92 7.22
CA SER A 507 9.92 -5.74 6.22
C SER A 507 8.77 -5.12 5.40
N SER A 508 8.46 -5.66 4.31
CA SER A 508 7.81 -5.25 3.11
C SER A 508 6.44 -5.77 2.75
N ASN A 509 5.92 -5.36 1.83
CA ASN A 509 5.39 -5.55 0.47
C ASN A 509 4.13 -4.77 0.21
N CYS A 510 4.12 -3.97 -0.80
CA CYS A 510 2.92 -3.66 -1.53
C CYS A 510 3.21 -3.25 -2.96
N LEU A 511 2.67 -3.98 -3.89
CA LEU A 511 2.21 -3.43 -5.14
C LEU A 511 0.80 -2.89 -4.87
N LEU A 512 0.69 -1.60 -4.56
CA LEU A 512 -0.56 -0.90 -4.80
C LEU A 512 -0.75 -0.90 -6.31
N TYR A 513 -1.47 -1.89 -6.81
CA TYR A 513 -2.13 -1.77 -8.09
C TYR A 513 -3.15 -0.64 -7.95
N THR A 514 -2.72 0.56 -8.27
CA THR A 514 -3.67 1.56 -8.69
C THR A 514 -4.05 1.19 -10.12
N SER A 515 -5.33 1.22 -10.43
CA SER A 515 -5.91 1.01 -11.76
C SER A 515 -5.39 1.95 -12.85
N ASP A 516 -4.38 2.73 -12.55
CA ASP A 516 -3.78 3.75 -13.41
C ASP A 516 -2.75 3.19 -14.42
N ALA A 517 -2.42 1.91 -14.37
CA ALA A 517 -1.48 1.32 -15.33
C ALA A 517 -2.06 1.22 -16.76
N ALA A 518 -3.37 1.32 -16.93
CA ALA A 518 -4.04 1.28 -18.23
C ALA A 518 -4.05 2.65 -18.96
N ASP A 519 -3.63 3.73 -18.30
CA ASP A 519 -3.74 5.10 -18.83
C ASP A 519 -2.39 5.67 -19.34
N GLU A 520 -1.36 4.86 -19.55
CA GLU A 520 -0.04 5.29 -20.06
C GLU A 520 0.09 5.22 -21.59
N GLU A 521 -1.01 5.19 -22.36
CA GLU A 521 -0.99 5.48 -23.81
C GLU A 521 -1.19 6.98 -24.09
#